data_d3fab063dd7fea60f33a2087a93a1680
#
_entry.id   d3fab063dd7fea60f33a2087a93a1680
#
_cell.length_a   1.000
_cell.length_b   1.000
_cell.length_c   1.000
_cell.angle_alpha   90.00
_cell.angle_beta   90.00
_cell.angle_gamma   90.00
#
_symmetry.space_group_name_H-M   'P 1'
#
loop_
_entity.id
_entity.type
_entity.pdbx_description
1 polymer ?
#
loop_
_entity_poly.entity_id
_entity_poly.type
_entity_poly.pdbx_seq_one_letter_code
_entity_poly.pdbx_strand_id
1 'polypeptide(L)'
;INMWYVNWSASDFTMDGSLRSLLYSSMCPPTSANTAYFNDADFDKDLDEGLATANEEEQAKYYGDAQKIAWEACPWLFLGNDQIIYSTKSYLSGVYVSPDGAFNFANATLAQ
;
A
#
# COMPACT_ATOMS: atom_id res chain seq x y z
N ILE A 1 -21.33 -7.12 -9.38
CA ILE A 1 -20.90 -7.26 -7.97
C ILE A 1 -21.06 -5.89 -7.34
N ASN A 2 -21.85 -5.81 -6.25
CA ASN A 2 -22.16 -4.53 -5.61
C ASN A 2 -21.16 -4.17 -4.49
N MET A 3 -20.38 -5.13 -4.02
CA MET A 3 -19.36 -4.95 -2.99
C MET A 3 -18.34 -6.08 -3.06
N TRP A 4 -17.07 -5.77 -2.81
CA TRP A 4 -15.99 -6.76 -2.76
C TRP A 4 -14.93 -6.31 -1.75
N TYR A 5 -14.22 -7.28 -1.21
CA TYR A 5 -13.11 -7.05 -0.29
C TYR A 5 -11.79 -7.17 -1.02
N VAL A 6 -10.85 -6.30 -0.74
CA VAL A 6 -9.49 -6.36 -1.29
C VAL A 6 -8.49 -6.06 -0.18
N ASN A 7 -7.39 -6.77 -0.21
CA ASN A 7 -6.18 -6.45 0.54
C ASN A 7 -5.15 -5.88 -0.43
N TRP A 8 -4.42 -4.87 -0.01
CA TRP A 8 -3.38 -4.23 -0.81
C TRP A 8 -2.12 -4.00 0.03
N SER A 9 -0.98 -4.28 -0.58
CA SER A 9 0.35 -4.05 -0.01
C SER A 9 1.24 -3.43 -1.08
N ALA A 10 1.87 -2.30 -0.78
CA ALA A 10 2.83 -1.70 -1.69
C ALA A 10 4.15 -2.48 -1.64
N SER A 11 4.54 -3.08 -2.76
CA SER A 11 5.80 -3.85 -2.87
C SER A 11 7.05 -2.97 -2.85
N ASP A 12 6.90 -1.69 -3.13
CA ASP A 12 7.96 -0.67 -3.06
C ASP A 12 8.13 -0.03 -1.68
N PHE A 13 7.25 -0.41 -0.73
CA PHE A 13 7.22 0.11 0.65
C PHE A 13 7.05 1.63 0.74
N THR A 14 6.53 2.28 -0.29
CA THR A 14 6.25 3.71 -0.30
C THR A 14 4.77 4.01 -0.05
N MET A 15 4.49 5.20 0.48
CA MET A 15 3.11 5.67 0.60
C MET A 15 2.50 5.94 -0.77
N ASP A 16 3.30 6.47 -1.71
CA ASP A 16 2.86 6.75 -3.07
C ASP A 16 2.37 5.50 -3.79
N GLY A 17 3.12 4.39 -3.70
CA GLY A 17 2.78 3.15 -4.38
C GLY A 17 1.40 2.61 -4.05
N SER A 18 0.96 2.73 -2.81
CA SER A 18 -0.39 2.34 -2.41
C SER A 18 -1.44 3.37 -2.81
N LEU A 19 -1.25 4.64 -2.43
CA LEU A 19 -2.25 5.68 -2.65
C LEU A 19 -2.48 5.95 -4.14
N ARG A 20 -1.40 6.05 -4.91
CA ARG A 20 -1.49 6.31 -6.35
C ARG A 20 -2.16 5.17 -7.09
N SER A 21 -1.76 3.94 -6.87
CA SER A 21 -2.31 2.79 -7.58
C SER A 21 -3.80 2.59 -7.34
N LEU A 22 -4.28 2.93 -6.14
CA LEU A 22 -5.66 2.69 -5.72
C LEU A 22 -6.60 3.86 -5.92
N LEU A 23 -6.09 5.11 -5.87
CA LEU A 23 -6.96 6.28 -5.76
C LEU A 23 -6.63 7.44 -6.72
N TYR A 24 -5.45 7.44 -7.36
CA TYR A 24 -5.09 8.51 -8.30
C TYR A 24 -6.03 8.50 -9.51
N SER A 25 -6.49 9.66 -9.96
CA SER A 25 -7.56 9.81 -10.95
C SER A 25 -7.32 9.07 -12.27
N SER A 26 -6.07 9.04 -12.77
CA SER A 26 -5.72 8.35 -14.01
C SER A 26 -5.50 6.85 -13.86
N MET A 27 -5.52 6.32 -12.63
CA MET A 27 -5.27 4.92 -12.32
C MET A 27 -6.53 4.06 -12.26
N CYS A 28 -7.60 4.50 -12.95
CA CYS A 28 -8.79 3.68 -13.14
C CYS A 28 -8.52 2.47 -14.05
N PRO A 29 -9.27 1.38 -13.90
CA PRO A 29 -9.19 0.24 -14.82
C PRO A 29 -9.37 0.65 -16.29
N PRO A 30 -8.63 0.09 -17.25
CA PRO A 30 -7.69 -1.04 -17.11
C PRO A 30 -6.26 -0.64 -16.72
N THR A 31 -5.97 0.63 -16.44
CA THR A 31 -4.62 1.13 -16.17
C THR A 31 -4.08 0.60 -14.85
N SER A 32 -4.86 0.69 -13.78
CA SER A 32 -4.50 0.22 -12.44
C SER A 32 -5.75 -0.13 -11.62
N ALA A 33 -5.72 0.07 -10.32
CA ALA A 33 -6.66 -0.50 -9.36
C ALA A 33 -7.59 0.53 -8.69
N ASN A 34 -7.70 1.77 -9.23
CA ASN A 34 -8.69 2.74 -8.76
C ASN A 34 -10.10 2.32 -9.20
N THR A 35 -10.61 1.24 -8.59
CA THR A 35 -11.91 0.66 -8.91
C THR A 35 -13.09 1.43 -8.34
N ALA A 36 -12.85 2.38 -7.46
CA ALA A 36 -13.83 3.35 -6.98
C ALA A 36 -14.08 4.47 -7.99
N TYR A 37 -13.23 4.58 -9.01
CA TYR A 37 -13.22 5.72 -9.93
C TYR A 37 -13.12 7.07 -9.21
N PHE A 38 -12.38 7.05 -8.09
CA PHE A 38 -12.11 8.26 -7.32
C PHE A 38 -11.37 9.27 -8.18
N ASN A 39 -11.79 10.52 -8.11
CA ASN A 39 -11.22 11.61 -8.88
C ASN A 39 -11.28 12.88 -8.05
N ASP A 40 -10.13 13.32 -7.55
CA ASP A 40 -9.97 14.52 -6.75
C ASP A 40 -8.65 15.19 -7.12
N ALA A 41 -8.72 16.44 -7.56
CA ALA A 41 -7.55 17.17 -8.07
C ALA A 41 -6.57 17.57 -6.97
N ASP A 42 -7.04 17.83 -5.76
CA ASP A 42 -6.18 18.17 -4.63
C ASP A 42 -5.45 16.92 -4.13
N PHE A 43 -6.13 15.78 -4.11
CA PHE A 43 -5.50 14.47 -3.82
C PHE A 43 -4.39 14.15 -4.83
N ASP A 44 -4.68 14.26 -6.11
CA ASP A 44 -3.69 13.98 -7.16
C ASP A 44 -2.48 14.92 -7.05
N LYS A 45 -2.72 16.21 -6.81
CA LYS A 45 -1.68 17.20 -6.61
C LYS A 45 -0.79 16.88 -5.40
N ASP A 46 -1.39 16.53 -4.26
CA ASP A 46 -0.61 16.19 -3.07
C ASP A 46 0.27 14.96 -3.30
N LEU A 47 -0.20 13.95 -4.04
CA LEU A 47 0.66 12.82 -4.44
C LEU A 47 1.80 13.24 -5.36
N ASP A 48 1.55 14.13 -6.32
CA ASP A 48 2.58 14.61 -7.24
C ASP A 48 3.65 15.46 -6.53
N GLU A 49 3.24 16.36 -5.64
CA GLU A 49 4.16 17.15 -4.82
C GLU A 49 4.95 16.27 -3.83
N GLY A 50 4.31 15.29 -3.22
CA GLY A 50 4.98 14.32 -2.34
C GLY A 50 6.03 13.48 -3.06
N LEU A 51 5.78 13.10 -4.31
CA LEU A 51 6.74 12.36 -5.13
C LEU A 51 7.88 13.25 -5.63
N ALA A 52 7.62 14.55 -5.85
CA ALA A 52 8.60 15.50 -6.40
C ALA A 52 9.64 15.98 -5.38
N THR A 53 9.34 15.93 -4.08
CA THR A 53 10.27 16.37 -3.03
C THR A 53 11.10 15.21 -2.48
N ALA A 54 12.38 15.51 -2.16
CA ALA A 54 13.25 14.58 -1.43
C ALA A 54 13.28 14.86 0.09
N ASN A 55 12.53 15.85 0.55
CA ASN A 55 12.43 16.21 1.97
C ASN A 55 11.37 15.33 2.64
N GLU A 56 11.79 14.50 3.60
CA GLU A 56 10.92 13.56 4.30
C GLU A 56 9.77 14.24 5.06
N GLU A 57 9.99 15.42 5.64
CA GLU A 57 8.96 16.15 6.37
C GLU A 57 7.88 16.70 5.41
N GLU A 58 8.30 17.19 4.24
CA GLU A 58 7.38 17.64 3.20
C GLU A 58 6.60 16.46 2.62
N GLN A 59 7.28 15.35 2.34
CA GLN A 59 6.62 14.11 1.90
C GLN A 59 5.55 13.66 2.89
N ALA A 60 5.90 13.59 4.17
CA ALA A 60 4.97 13.19 5.22
C ALA A 60 3.73 14.10 5.28
N LYS A 61 3.93 15.41 5.05
CA LYS A 61 2.83 16.36 5.00
C LYS A 61 1.92 16.10 3.80
N TYR A 62 2.47 16.05 2.58
CA TYR A 62 1.67 15.87 1.36
C TYR A 62 0.90 14.53 1.38
N TYR A 63 1.57 13.43 1.72
CA TYR A 63 0.87 12.14 1.83
C TYR A 63 -0.13 12.10 2.98
N GLY A 64 0.10 12.84 4.06
CA GLY A 64 -0.85 13.00 5.16
C GLY A 64 -2.10 13.77 4.73
N ASP A 65 -1.93 14.86 3.97
CA ASP A 65 -3.04 15.65 3.42
C ASP A 65 -3.84 14.82 2.41
N ALA A 66 -3.17 14.10 1.49
CA ALA A 66 -3.82 13.18 0.56
C ALA A 66 -4.62 12.08 1.29
N GLN A 67 -4.07 11.46 2.34
CA GLN A 67 -4.80 10.46 3.13
C GLN A 67 -6.04 11.05 3.80
N LYS A 68 -5.97 12.29 4.26
CA LYS A 68 -7.12 12.98 4.86
C LYS A 68 -8.23 13.21 3.83
N ILE A 69 -7.88 13.66 2.62
CA ILE A 69 -8.84 13.84 1.51
C ILE A 69 -9.52 12.48 1.20
N ALA A 70 -8.73 11.41 1.04
CA ALA A 70 -9.27 10.08 0.79
C ALA A 70 -10.15 9.58 1.94
N TRP A 71 -9.79 9.84 3.18
CA TRP A 71 -10.59 9.46 4.33
C TRP A 71 -11.94 10.18 4.38
N GLU A 72 -11.94 11.48 4.15
CA GLU A 72 -13.15 12.31 4.17
C GLU A 72 -14.09 12.00 2.99
N ALA A 73 -13.53 11.76 1.81
CA ALA A 73 -14.30 11.38 0.62
C ALA A 73 -14.81 9.92 0.67
N CYS A 74 -14.15 9.06 1.44
CA CYS A 74 -14.50 7.66 1.66
C CYS A 74 -14.82 6.89 0.34
N PRO A 75 -13.93 6.90 -0.67
CA PRO A 75 -14.13 6.12 -1.90
C PRO A 75 -14.17 4.62 -1.64
N TRP A 76 -13.57 4.18 -0.55
CA TRP A 76 -13.51 2.82 -0.05
C TRP A 76 -13.87 2.79 1.44
N LEU A 77 -14.39 1.67 1.89
CA LEU A 77 -14.51 1.40 3.33
C LEU A 77 -13.18 0.87 3.84
N PHE A 78 -12.40 1.73 4.50
CA PHE A 78 -11.12 1.36 5.08
C PHE A 78 -11.35 0.55 6.36
N LEU A 79 -10.92 -0.72 6.37
CA LEU A 79 -11.19 -1.66 7.46
C LEU A 79 -10.05 -1.72 8.48
N GLY A 80 -8.80 -1.74 8.02
CA GLY A 80 -7.63 -1.82 8.89
C GLY A 80 -6.42 -2.44 8.21
N ASN A 81 -5.37 -2.64 8.99
CA ASN A 81 -4.16 -3.31 8.54
C ASN A 81 -4.13 -4.73 9.11
N ASP A 82 -3.89 -5.70 8.24
CA ASP A 82 -3.76 -7.09 8.64
C ASP A 82 -2.41 -7.36 9.29
N GLN A 83 -2.38 -8.32 10.21
CA GLN A 83 -1.15 -8.91 10.71
C GLN A 83 -0.79 -10.14 9.89
N ILE A 84 0.46 -10.21 9.42
CA ILE A 84 0.98 -11.39 8.75
C ILE A 84 1.32 -12.43 9.83
N ILE A 85 0.59 -13.53 9.86
CA ILE A 85 0.82 -14.63 10.78
C ILE A 85 1.35 -15.82 9.96
N TYR A 86 2.53 -16.30 10.32
CA TYR A 86 3.12 -17.48 9.70
C TYR A 86 3.67 -18.42 10.77
N SER A 87 3.72 -19.69 10.44
CA SER A 87 4.32 -20.72 11.28
C SER A 87 5.30 -21.56 10.49
N THR A 88 6.38 -21.95 11.16
CA THR A 88 7.39 -22.83 10.59
C THR A 88 7.59 -24.06 11.50
N LYS A 89 8.16 -25.11 10.96
CA LYS A 89 8.63 -26.23 11.77
C LYS A 89 9.83 -25.81 12.59
N SER A 90 9.98 -26.35 13.79
CA SER A 90 11.08 -26.00 14.72
C SER A 90 12.49 -26.29 14.16
N TYR A 91 12.59 -27.20 13.20
CA TYR A 91 13.84 -27.53 12.52
C TYR A 91 14.16 -26.62 11.34
N LEU A 92 13.28 -25.68 10.97
CA LEU A 92 13.51 -24.69 9.91
C LEU A 92 13.86 -23.34 10.54
N SER A 93 15.01 -22.81 10.16
CA SER A 93 15.49 -21.49 10.61
C SER A 93 15.94 -20.62 9.42
N GLY A 94 16.17 -19.32 9.65
CA GLY A 94 16.67 -18.41 8.62
C GLY A 94 15.64 -17.98 7.57
N VAL A 95 14.36 -18.26 7.77
CA VAL A 95 13.28 -17.72 6.93
C VAL A 95 12.97 -16.31 7.40
N TYR A 96 12.93 -15.38 6.46
CA TYR A 96 12.52 -14.01 6.69
C TYR A 96 11.24 -13.71 5.91
N VAL A 97 10.30 -13.04 6.55
CA VAL A 97 9.08 -12.55 5.90
C VAL A 97 9.17 -11.04 5.82
N SER A 98 9.12 -10.52 4.61
CA SER A 98 9.16 -9.07 4.38
C SER A 98 7.82 -8.40 4.72
N PRO A 99 7.79 -7.08 4.92
CA PRO A 99 6.56 -6.36 5.29
C PRO A 99 5.41 -6.48 4.28
N ASP A 100 5.71 -6.79 3.02
CA ASP A 100 4.71 -7.07 1.95
C ASP A 100 4.16 -8.50 1.99
N GLY A 101 4.64 -9.34 2.92
CA GLY A 101 4.23 -10.74 3.06
C GLY A 101 5.03 -11.74 2.22
N ALA A 102 6.04 -11.31 1.48
CA ALA A 102 6.87 -12.20 0.69
C ALA A 102 7.84 -12.99 1.58
N PHE A 103 7.95 -14.30 1.32
CA PHE A 103 8.88 -15.17 2.04
C PHE A 103 10.26 -15.20 1.37
N ASN A 104 11.30 -14.94 2.15
CA ASN A 104 12.68 -15.03 1.71
C ASN A 104 13.35 -16.26 2.36
N PHE A 105 13.81 -17.18 1.54
CA PHE A 105 14.45 -18.44 1.94
C PHE A 105 15.97 -18.43 1.69
N ALA A 106 16.58 -17.32 1.31
CA ALA A 106 17.99 -17.27 0.94
C ALA A 106 18.94 -17.79 2.02
N ASN A 107 18.57 -17.61 3.30
CA ASN A 107 19.33 -18.06 4.47
C ASN A 107 18.65 -19.22 5.20
N ALA A 108 17.68 -19.88 4.58
CA ALA A 108 16.94 -20.96 5.21
C ALA A 108 17.84 -22.17 5.43
N THR A 109 17.77 -22.75 6.62
CA THR A 109 18.50 -23.96 7.00
C THR A 109 17.57 -24.96 7.69
N LEU A 110 17.84 -26.22 7.45
CA LEU A 110 17.15 -27.34 8.09
C LEU A 110 18.09 -27.99 9.12
N ALA A 111 17.68 -28.02 10.37
CA ALA A 111 18.34 -28.84 11.38
C ALA A 111 17.93 -30.31 11.18
N GLN A 112 18.93 -31.18 11.16
CA GLN A 112 18.71 -32.64 11.11
C GLN A 112 18.42 -33.19 12.51
#